data_dedd48d48c3a8d6520081f8f810aed28
#
_entry.id   dedd48d48c3a8d6520081f8f810aed28
#
_cell.length_a   1.000
_cell.length_b   1.000
_cell.length_c   1.000
_cell.angle_alpha   90.00
_cell.angle_beta   90.00
_cell.angle_gamma   90.00
#
_symmetry.space_group_name_H-M   'P 1'
#
loop_
_entity.id
_entity.type
_entity.pdbx_description
1 polymer ?
#
loop_
_entity_poly.entity_id
_entity_poly.type
_entity_poly.pdbx_seq_one_letter_code
_entity_poly.pdbx_strand_id
1 'polypeptide(L)'
;MTKKLTWVLAHEPYDLFLRAAQHFSRVVAEKTNNNIEIEILSCTEWEEKYNNGQCVDRYQLLDLVNNGEINISQMYTTTLGQLDKDMYALDMPYIFEDHDHASRVLDGAVGQQLFDGLAAKSNVKGLAYTYSGGFRVIPGNEEINSIEQFKGLKIRVANCPVAVDTFKAVGAEPVVMAIEDLAGAIGNRSVDMGESTYPRIYNMGQYKVSTVINHTEHSLFLTSIIINKDLWASLDAETQTIFQQAALEAAQIERVESISDIADVQEQAAKD
;
A
#
# COMPACT_ATOMS: atom_id res chain seq x y z
N MET A 1 -17.09 -12.66 -27.04
CA MET A 1 -17.34 -13.04 -25.61
C MET A 1 -16.57 -12.07 -24.75
N THR A 2 -17.22 -11.46 -23.77
CA THR A 2 -16.56 -10.56 -22.81
C THR A 2 -15.61 -11.36 -21.93
N LYS A 3 -14.34 -10.94 -21.84
CA LYS A 3 -13.34 -11.52 -20.94
C LYS A 3 -13.56 -10.95 -19.54
N LYS A 4 -13.82 -11.81 -18.55
CA LYS A 4 -13.96 -11.40 -17.16
C LYS A 4 -12.66 -11.56 -16.41
N LEU A 5 -12.24 -10.53 -15.71
CA LEU A 5 -11.06 -10.49 -14.86
C LEU A 5 -11.47 -10.14 -13.44
N THR A 6 -10.65 -10.48 -12.45
CA THR A 6 -10.86 -10.12 -11.05
C THR A 6 -9.79 -9.14 -10.58
N TRP A 7 -10.23 -8.14 -9.83
CA TRP A 7 -9.39 -7.27 -9.01
C TRP A 7 -9.77 -7.45 -7.55
N VAL A 8 -8.84 -7.90 -6.72
CA VAL A 8 -9.10 -8.07 -5.29
C VAL A 8 -8.43 -6.94 -4.51
N LEU A 9 -9.23 -6.27 -3.66
CA LEU A 9 -8.77 -5.21 -2.77
C LEU A 9 -8.11 -5.85 -1.54
N ALA A 10 -6.79 -5.66 -1.40
CA ALA A 10 -5.97 -6.38 -0.43
C ALA A 10 -5.80 -5.66 0.91
N HIS A 11 -6.38 -4.47 1.07
CA HIS A 11 -6.08 -3.59 2.20
C HIS A 11 -7.32 -2.91 2.74
N GLU A 12 -7.34 -2.69 4.05
CA GLU A 12 -8.35 -1.90 4.74
C GLU A 12 -7.68 -0.73 5.49
N PRO A 13 -8.35 0.41 5.58
CA PRO A 13 -9.60 0.77 4.92
C PRO A 13 -9.40 0.83 3.39
N TYR A 14 -10.31 0.28 2.61
CA TYR A 14 -10.14 0.09 1.16
C TYR A 14 -10.80 1.17 0.28
N ASP A 15 -11.40 2.20 0.86
CA ASP A 15 -12.11 3.22 0.08
C ASP A 15 -11.25 3.88 -1.01
N LEU A 16 -10.03 4.32 -0.65
CA LEU A 16 -9.07 4.90 -1.59
C LEU A 16 -8.70 3.91 -2.72
N PHE A 17 -8.45 2.65 -2.37
CA PHE A 17 -8.11 1.58 -3.32
C PHE A 17 -9.30 1.20 -4.21
N LEU A 18 -10.51 1.23 -3.65
CA LEU A 18 -11.73 0.99 -4.40
C LEU A 18 -11.95 2.06 -5.48
N ARG A 19 -11.72 3.34 -5.15
CA ARG A 19 -11.83 4.45 -6.13
C ARG A 19 -10.85 4.27 -7.29
N ALA A 20 -9.61 3.90 -7.01
CA ALA A 20 -8.60 3.62 -8.04
C ALA A 20 -8.98 2.42 -8.91
N ALA A 21 -9.42 1.31 -8.30
CA ALA A 21 -9.87 0.11 -9.01
C ALA A 21 -11.09 0.38 -9.89
N GLN A 22 -12.06 1.16 -9.40
CA GLN A 22 -13.24 1.57 -10.18
C GLN A 22 -12.87 2.44 -11.36
N HIS A 23 -11.95 3.42 -11.20
CA HIS A 23 -11.46 4.25 -12.30
C HIS A 23 -10.79 3.39 -13.36
N PHE A 24 -9.86 2.54 -12.96
CA PHE A 24 -9.16 1.61 -13.87
C PHE A 24 -10.15 0.73 -14.64
N SER A 25 -11.08 0.07 -13.92
CA SER A 25 -12.09 -0.83 -14.50
C SER A 25 -12.96 -0.11 -15.54
N ARG A 26 -13.42 1.10 -15.23
CA ARG A 26 -14.23 1.93 -16.11
C ARG A 26 -13.45 2.28 -17.41
N VAL A 27 -12.21 2.76 -17.29
CA VAL A 27 -11.38 3.14 -18.44
C VAL A 27 -11.11 1.92 -19.34
N VAL A 28 -10.79 0.76 -18.75
CA VAL A 28 -10.57 -0.47 -19.49
C VAL A 28 -11.84 -0.90 -20.22
N ALA A 29 -13.00 -0.92 -19.56
CA ALA A 29 -14.27 -1.29 -20.19
C ALA A 29 -14.61 -0.37 -21.36
N GLU A 30 -14.53 0.97 -21.16
CA GLU A 30 -14.82 1.96 -22.20
C GLU A 30 -13.89 1.80 -23.42
N LYS A 31 -12.57 1.72 -23.20
CA LYS A 31 -11.58 1.64 -24.29
C LYS A 31 -11.52 0.28 -25.00
N THR A 32 -12.02 -0.78 -24.35
CA THR A 32 -12.14 -2.11 -24.98
C THR A 32 -13.53 -2.39 -25.53
N ASN A 33 -14.42 -1.39 -25.63
CA ASN A 33 -15.81 -1.54 -26.04
C ASN A 33 -16.55 -2.64 -25.25
N ASN A 34 -16.33 -2.74 -23.95
CA ASN A 34 -16.85 -3.75 -23.04
C ASN A 34 -16.45 -5.20 -23.40
N ASN A 35 -15.33 -5.38 -24.13
CA ASN A 35 -14.78 -6.72 -24.37
C ASN A 35 -14.04 -7.27 -23.14
N ILE A 36 -13.63 -6.40 -22.21
CA ILE A 36 -13.05 -6.76 -20.92
C ILE A 36 -13.87 -6.13 -19.80
N GLU A 37 -14.27 -6.93 -18.84
CA GLU A 37 -14.97 -6.55 -17.62
C GLU A 37 -14.13 -6.96 -16.43
N ILE A 38 -13.95 -6.06 -15.45
CA ILE A 38 -13.18 -6.31 -14.24
C ILE A 38 -14.14 -6.32 -13.06
N GLU A 39 -14.25 -7.46 -12.40
CA GLU A 39 -14.97 -7.62 -11.15
C GLU A 39 -14.08 -7.20 -10.00
N ILE A 40 -14.49 -6.15 -9.27
CA ILE A 40 -13.78 -5.65 -8.10
C ILE A 40 -14.42 -6.28 -6.87
N LEU A 41 -13.60 -6.92 -6.04
CA LEU A 41 -14.02 -7.64 -4.84
C LEU A 41 -13.14 -7.19 -3.65
N SER A 42 -13.74 -7.05 -2.48
CA SER A 42 -12.97 -7.05 -1.24
C SER A 42 -12.33 -8.43 -1.01
N CYS A 43 -11.36 -8.52 -0.11
CA CYS A 43 -10.77 -9.81 0.26
C CYS A 43 -11.83 -10.79 0.74
N THR A 44 -12.72 -10.35 1.64
CA THR A 44 -13.82 -11.17 2.18
C THR A 44 -14.78 -11.66 1.08
N GLU A 45 -15.19 -10.78 0.15
CA GLU A 45 -16.06 -11.19 -0.96
C GLU A 45 -15.39 -12.23 -1.88
N TRP A 46 -14.08 -12.08 -2.12
CA TRP A 46 -13.33 -13.07 -2.89
C TRP A 46 -13.20 -14.40 -2.14
N GLU A 47 -12.91 -14.37 -0.84
CA GLU A 47 -12.83 -15.55 0.02
C GLU A 47 -14.15 -16.34 0.02
N GLU A 48 -15.28 -15.65 0.19
CA GLU A 48 -16.60 -16.28 0.15
C GLU A 48 -16.91 -16.90 -1.21
N LYS A 49 -16.60 -16.18 -2.29
CA LYS A 49 -16.97 -16.57 -3.64
C LYS A 49 -16.07 -17.64 -4.24
N TYR A 50 -14.76 -17.57 -3.98
CA TYR A 50 -13.76 -18.38 -4.68
C TYR A 50 -12.90 -19.26 -3.76
N ASN A 51 -12.89 -19.01 -2.43
CA ASN A 51 -12.05 -19.72 -1.47
C ASN A 51 -12.85 -20.44 -0.36
N ASN A 52 -14.13 -20.72 -0.58
CA ASN A 52 -15.02 -21.38 0.39
C ASN A 52 -15.05 -20.70 1.78
N GLY A 53 -14.89 -19.39 1.82
CA GLY A 53 -14.85 -18.58 3.04
C GLY A 53 -13.57 -18.73 3.87
N GLN A 54 -12.52 -19.34 3.32
CA GLN A 54 -11.23 -19.45 4.01
C GLN A 54 -10.46 -18.14 3.88
N CYS A 55 -10.13 -17.52 5.02
CA CYS A 55 -9.40 -16.28 5.07
C CYS A 55 -7.99 -16.42 4.49
N VAL A 56 -7.57 -15.37 3.78
CA VAL A 56 -6.21 -15.23 3.24
C VAL A 56 -5.59 -13.94 3.76
N ASP A 57 -4.33 -14.01 4.17
CA ASP A 57 -3.59 -12.82 4.49
C ASP A 57 -3.03 -12.15 3.22
N ARG A 58 -2.45 -10.95 3.38
CA ARG A 58 -1.92 -10.17 2.25
C ARG A 58 -0.78 -10.85 1.49
N TYR A 59 -0.03 -11.74 2.13
CA TYR A 59 1.06 -12.50 1.50
C TYR A 59 0.50 -13.65 0.68
N GLN A 60 -0.47 -14.38 1.22
CA GLN A 60 -1.21 -15.41 0.50
C GLN A 60 -1.95 -14.80 -0.70
N LEU A 61 -2.53 -13.61 -0.54
CA LEU A 61 -3.19 -12.91 -1.65
C LEU A 61 -2.19 -12.50 -2.74
N LEU A 62 -0.98 -12.08 -2.38
CA LEU A 62 0.10 -11.85 -3.35
C LEU A 62 0.48 -13.15 -4.09
N ASP A 63 0.55 -14.29 -3.39
CA ASP A 63 0.80 -15.59 -4.01
C ASP A 63 -0.31 -15.97 -5.00
N LEU A 64 -1.59 -15.67 -4.70
CA LEU A 64 -2.71 -15.90 -5.61
C LEU A 64 -2.61 -15.04 -6.89
N VAL A 65 -2.12 -13.80 -6.79
CA VAL A 65 -1.81 -12.99 -7.99
C VAL A 65 -0.64 -13.60 -8.75
N ASN A 66 0.42 -13.99 -8.04
CA ASN A 66 1.61 -14.60 -8.65
C ASN A 66 1.28 -15.92 -9.37
N ASN A 67 0.36 -16.72 -8.83
CA ASN A 67 -0.09 -17.97 -9.44
C ASN A 67 -1.18 -17.79 -10.52
N GLY A 68 -1.74 -16.58 -10.69
CA GLY A 68 -2.76 -16.27 -11.68
C GLY A 68 -4.21 -16.59 -11.27
N GLU A 69 -4.45 -16.96 -10.03
CA GLU A 69 -5.80 -17.17 -9.48
C GLU A 69 -6.54 -15.84 -9.30
N ILE A 70 -5.79 -14.78 -8.98
CA ILE A 70 -6.25 -13.38 -8.98
C ILE A 70 -5.54 -12.67 -10.12
N ASN A 71 -6.29 -11.90 -10.92
CA ASN A 71 -5.76 -11.27 -12.11
C ASN A 71 -5.02 -9.96 -11.81
N ILE A 72 -5.63 -9.09 -10.99
CA ILE A 72 -5.16 -7.74 -10.68
C ILE A 72 -5.35 -7.50 -9.18
N SER A 73 -4.45 -6.77 -8.58
CA SER A 73 -4.59 -6.28 -7.21
C SER A 73 -3.80 -4.99 -7.04
N GLN A 74 -3.90 -4.41 -5.84
CA GLN A 74 -3.06 -3.31 -5.40
C GLN A 74 -2.36 -3.73 -4.11
N MET A 75 -1.02 -3.74 -4.11
CA MET A 75 -0.20 -4.27 -3.02
C MET A 75 0.78 -3.24 -2.50
N TYR A 76 1.09 -3.28 -1.19
CA TYR A 76 2.18 -2.49 -0.61
C TYR A 76 3.52 -2.88 -1.21
N THR A 77 4.40 -1.90 -1.42
CA THR A 77 5.79 -2.13 -1.83
C THR A 77 6.51 -3.06 -0.86
N THR A 78 6.25 -2.93 0.44
CA THR A 78 6.74 -3.85 1.48
C THR A 78 6.28 -5.29 1.29
N THR A 79 5.08 -5.53 0.77
CA THR A 79 4.58 -6.88 0.47
C THR A 79 5.26 -7.42 -0.80
N LEU A 80 5.44 -6.58 -1.84
CA LEU A 80 6.16 -6.94 -3.07
C LEU A 80 7.62 -7.28 -2.81
N GLY A 81 8.21 -6.74 -1.75
CA GLY A 81 9.56 -7.08 -1.28
C GLY A 81 9.76 -8.57 -0.94
N GLN A 82 8.69 -9.35 -0.75
CA GLN A 82 8.78 -10.81 -0.60
C GLN A 82 9.17 -11.49 -1.92
N LEU A 83 8.74 -10.95 -3.05
CA LEU A 83 9.06 -11.47 -4.38
C LEU A 83 10.37 -10.88 -4.92
N ASP A 84 10.62 -9.61 -4.67
CA ASP A 84 11.84 -8.92 -5.05
C ASP A 84 12.31 -7.96 -3.96
N LYS A 85 13.43 -8.29 -3.31
CA LYS A 85 13.99 -7.48 -2.21
C LYS A 85 14.36 -6.05 -2.62
N ASP A 86 14.59 -5.79 -3.90
CA ASP A 86 14.92 -4.45 -4.38
C ASP A 86 13.74 -3.49 -4.19
N MET A 87 12.50 -4.00 -4.12
CA MET A 87 11.30 -3.21 -3.80
C MET A 87 11.38 -2.53 -2.43
N TYR A 88 12.11 -3.12 -1.47
CA TYR A 88 12.32 -2.51 -0.15
C TYR A 88 13.10 -1.20 -0.18
N ALA A 89 13.80 -0.90 -1.28
CA ALA A 89 14.48 0.39 -1.43
C ALA A 89 13.51 1.57 -1.35
N LEU A 90 12.25 1.38 -1.76
CA LEU A 90 11.21 2.41 -1.72
C LEU A 90 10.71 2.73 -0.29
N ASP A 91 10.99 1.87 0.67
CA ASP A 91 10.62 2.04 2.07
C ASP A 91 11.77 2.57 2.95
N MET A 92 12.94 2.86 2.34
CA MET A 92 14.07 3.45 3.05
C MET A 92 13.71 4.82 3.62
N PRO A 93 14.15 5.12 4.87
CA PRO A 93 13.80 6.38 5.49
C PRO A 93 14.42 7.57 4.73
N TYR A 94 13.62 8.62 4.58
CA TYR A 94 14.00 9.92 3.97
C TYR A 94 14.55 9.82 2.54
N ILE A 95 14.18 8.75 1.79
CA ILE A 95 14.58 8.62 0.37
C ILE A 95 13.84 9.59 -0.54
N PHE A 96 12.63 10.02 -0.14
CA PHE A 96 11.85 11.01 -0.84
C PHE A 96 11.78 12.31 -0.02
N GLU A 97 12.08 13.45 -0.68
CA GLU A 97 12.00 14.77 -0.06
C GLU A 97 10.55 15.25 0.09
N ASP A 98 9.74 14.99 -0.95
CA ASP A 98 8.35 15.38 -1.05
C ASP A 98 7.59 14.50 -2.06
N HIS A 99 6.30 14.77 -2.24
CA HIS A 99 5.45 14.04 -3.19
C HIS A 99 5.85 14.26 -4.65
N ASP A 100 6.37 15.44 -5.01
CA ASP A 100 6.82 15.73 -6.36
C ASP A 100 8.10 14.98 -6.71
N HIS A 101 9.05 14.90 -5.75
CA HIS A 101 10.24 14.07 -5.88
C HIS A 101 9.86 12.60 -6.02
N ALA A 102 8.98 12.10 -5.14
CA ALA A 102 8.51 10.72 -5.21
C ALA A 102 7.86 10.41 -6.57
N SER A 103 6.99 11.27 -7.07
CA SER A 103 6.33 11.07 -8.36
C SER A 103 7.34 11.00 -9.52
N ARG A 104 8.34 11.89 -9.54
CA ARG A 104 9.39 11.85 -10.58
C ARG A 104 10.22 10.57 -10.55
N VAL A 105 10.53 10.05 -9.37
CA VAL A 105 11.31 8.79 -9.20
C VAL A 105 10.47 7.59 -9.59
N LEU A 106 9.23 7.51 -9.08
CA LEU A 106 8.33 6.36 -9.27
C LEU A 106 7.84 6.23 -10.71
N ASP A 107 7.55 7.36 -11.38
CA ASP A 107 7.10 7.37 -12.77
C ASP A 107 8.29 7.39 -13.75
N GLY A 108 9.52 7.51 -13.24
CA GLY A 108 10.76 7.56 -14.01
C GLY A 108 11.45 6.20 -14.16
N ALA A 109 12.71 6.27 -14.62
CA ALA A 109 13.51 5.08 -14.91
C ALA A 109 13.75 4.18 -13.68
N VAL A 110 13.87 4.75 -12.47
CA VAL A 110 14.09 3.99 -11.24
C VAL A 110 12.86 3.14 -10.90
N GLY A 111 11.66 3.74 -10.92
CA GLY A 111 10.42 3.00 -10.69
C GLY A 111 10.20 1.89 -11.72
N GLN A 112 10.47 2.17 -13.00
CA GLN A 112 10.38 1.16 -14.06
C GLN A 112 11.39 0.02 -13.86
N GLN A 113 12.64 0.32 -13.48
CA GLN A 113 13.66 -0.69 -13.21
C GLN A 113 13.26 -1.63 -12.07
N LEU A 114 12.63 -1.10 -11.00
CA LEU A 114 12.12 -1.91 -9.90
C LEU A 114 10.99 -2.85 -10.36
N PHE A 115 10.06 -2.37 -11.17
CA PHE A 115 9.01 -3.21 -11.75
C PHE A 115 9.55 -4.26 -12.72
N ASP A 116 10.56 -3.93 -13.50
CA ASP A 116 11.23 -4.90 -14.39
C ASP A 116 11.95 -5.98 -13.57
N GLY A 117 12.60 -5.60 -12.46
CA GLY A 117 13.21 -6.51 -11.50
C GLY A 117 12.19 -7.46 -10.88
N LEU A 118 11.06 -6.93 -10.40
CA LEU A 118 9.95 -7.72 -9.87
C LEU A 118 9.43 -8.73 -10.90
N ALA A 119 9.17 -8.28 -12.14
CA ALA A 119 8.69 -9.14 -13.21
C ALA A 119 9.73 -10.18 -13.67
N ALA A 120 11.01 -9.93 -13.52
CA ALA A 120 12.08 -10.90 -13.79
C ALA A 120 12.17 -12.01 -12.74
N LYS A 121 11.85 -11.71 -11.48
CA LYS A 121 11.98 -12.63 -10.34
C LYS A 121 10.67 -13.32 -9.96
N SER A 122 9.53 -12.88 -10.52
CA SER A 122 8.20 -13.39 -10.20
C SER A 122 7.28 -13.43 -11.43
N ASN A 123 6.05 -13.94 -11.22
CA ASN A 123 4.99 -13.87 -12.22
C ASN A 123 4.03 -12.69 -11.99
N VAL A 124 4.55 -11.63 -11.37
CA VAL A 124 3.83 -10.37 -11.11
C VAL A 124 4.47 -9.25 -11.90
N LYS A 125 3.65 -8.42 -12.55
CA LYS A 125 4.07 -7.19 -13.24
C LYS A 125 3.46 -5.98 -12.55
N GLY A 126 4.30 -4.99 -12.20
CA GLY A 126 3.85 -3.68 -11.75
C GLY A 126 3.37 -2.83 -12.93
N LEU A 127 2.29 -2.09 -12.72
CA LEU A 127 1.72 -1.17 -13.71
C LEU A 127 1.88 0.30 -13.31
N ALA A 128 1.64 0.63 -12.06
CA ALA A 128 1.78 1.99 -11.54
C ALA A 128 1.96 1.98 -10.02
N TYR A 129 2.68 2.98 -9.50
CA TYR A 129 2.79 3.22 -8.06
C TYR A 129 1.70 4.16 -7.58
N THR A 130 1.16 3.88 -6.40
CA THR A 130 0.10 4.62 -5.73
C THR A 130 0.50 4.95 -4.30
N TYR A 131 -0.29 5.78 -3.60
CA TYR A 131 -0.05 6.15 -2.21
C TYR A 131 -1.09 5.52 -1.29
N SER A 132 -0.74 5.34 -0.02
CA SER A 132 -1.63 4.84 1.01
C SER A 132 -1.62 5.76 2.25
N GLY A 133 -2.06 7.02 2.07
CA GLY A 133 -2.13 8.00 3.15
C GLY A 133 -0.85 8.81 3.37
N GLY A 134 0.00 8.93 2.35
CA GLY A 134 1.17 9.83 2.35
C GLY A 134 2.33 9.37 3.22
N PHE A 135 3.08 10.35 3.75
CA PHE A 135 4.22 10.07 4.63
C PHE A 135 3.78 9.52 5.97
N ARG A 136 4.57 8.56 6.48
CA ARG A 136 4.32 7.92 7.77
C ARG A 136 4.65 8.86 8.92
N VAL A 137 3.80 8.84 9.92
CA VAL A 137 3.95 9.49 11.21
C VAL A 137 3.87 8.44 12.32
N ILE A 138 4.19 8.81 13.54
CA ILE A 138 4.25 7.87 14.67
C ILE A 138 3.29 8.30 15.77
N PRO A 139 2.04 7.78 15.79
CA PRO A 139 1.15 7.93 16.94
C PRO A 139 1.65 7.12 18.14
N GLY A 140 1.46 7.65 19.33
CA GLY A 140 1.87 6.99 20.56
C GLY A 140 1.66 7.83 21.81
N ASN A 141 2.34 7.48 22.90
CA ASN A 141 2.22 8.13 24.18
C ASN A 141 3.47 8.89 24.62
N GLU A 142 4.51 8.88 23.79
CA GLU A 142 5.78 9.58 24.06
C GLU A 142 6.05 10.62 22.95
N GLU A 143 6.41 11.82 23.36
CA GLU A 143 6.81 12.89 22.43
C GLU A 143 8.29 12.77 22.10
N ILE A 144 8.60 12.71 20.80
CA ILE A 144 9.95 12.53 20.26
C ILE A 144 10.42 13.82 19.60
N ASN A 145 11.41 14.47 20.19
CA ASN A 145 12.04 15.70 19.71
C ASN A 145 13.50 15.49 19.28
N SER A 146 14.08 14.30 19.55
CA SER A 146 15.43 13.93 19.11
C SER A 146 15.55 12.42 18.90
N ILE A 147 16.58 12.00 18.17
CA ILE A 147 16.85 10.57 17.86
C ILE A 147 17.12 9.79 19.15
N GLU A 148 17.78 10.39 20.13
CA GLU A 148 18.16 9.74 21.40
C GLU A 148 16.93 9.30 22.21
N GLN A 149 15.80 9.98 22.02
CA GLN A 149 14.55 9.66 22.72
C GLN A 149 13.88 8.37 22.25
N PHE A 150 14.26 7.87 21.08
CA PHE A 150 13.81 6.54 20.63
C PHE A 150 14.38 5.37 21.43
N LYS A 151 15.48 5.58 22.15
CA LYS A 151 16.21 4.51 22.81
C LYS A 151 15.36 3.77 23.85
N GLY A 152 15.20 2.46 23.60
CA GLY A 152 14.46 1.56 24.48
C GLY A 152 12.93 1.61 24.33
N LEU A 153 12.39 2.48 23.45
CA LEU A 153 10.96 2.50 23.18
C LEU A 153 10.56 1.33 22.29
N LYS A 154 9.44 0.71 22.62
CA LYS A 154 8.82 -0.35 21.82
C LYS A 154 7.97 0.29 20.73
N ILE A 155 8.37 0.09 19.49
CA ILE A 155 7.70 0.69 18.34
C ILE A 155 7.14 -0.41 17.44
N ARG A 156 5.82 -0.38 17.25
CA ARG A 156 5.20 -1.26 16.26
C ARG A 156 5.66 -0.88 14.85
N VAL A 157 6.09 -1.88 14.10
CA VAL A 157 6.44 -1.77 12.68
C VAL A 157 5.70 -2.81 11.85
N ALA A 158 5.57 -2.55 10.54
CA ALA A 158 5.12 -3.55 9.59
C ALA A 158 6.15 -4.69 9.47
N ASN A 159 5.75 -5.84 8.91
CA ASN A 159 6.68 -6.92 8.57
C ASN A 159 7.53 -6.52 7.36
N CYS A 160 8.46 -5.61 7.59
CA CYS A 160 9.38 -5.05 6.61
C CYS A 160 10.77 -4.97 7.23
N PRO A 161 11.79 -5.62 6.65
CA PRO A 161 13.17 -5.58 7.17
C PRO A 161 13.71 -4.15 7.32
N VAL A 162 13.41 -3.28 6.36
CA VAL A 162 13.85 -1.87 6.39
C VAL A 162 13.27 -1.14 7.59
N ALA A 163 11.97 -1.28 7.87
CA ALA A 163 11.35 -0.66 9.04
C ALA A 163 11.97 -1.17 10.35
N VAL A 164 12.17 -2.49 10.45
CA VAL A 164 12.82 -3.10 11.62
C VAL A 164 14.23 -2.53 11.83
N ASP A 165 15.04 -2.49 10.78
CA ASP A 165 16.42 -2.04 10.86
C ASP A 165 16.52 -0.52 11.10
N THR A 166 15.59 0.26 10.54
CA THR A 166 15.49 1.71 10.80
C THR A 166 15.31 2.01 12.29
N PHE A 167 14.33 1.39 12.93
CA PHE A 167 14.08 1.64 14.34
C PHE A 167 15.14 1.03 15.27
N LYS A 168 15.74 -0.10 14.91
CA LYS A 168 16.93 -0.61 15.61
C LYS A 168 18.11 0.36 15.54
N ALA A 169 18.33 1.00 14.39
CA ALA A 169 19.46 1.92 14.22
C ALA A 169 19.37 3.14 15.13
N VAL A 170 18.16 3.59 15.48
CA VAL A 170 17.94 4.68 16.44
C VAL A 170 17.81 4.20 17.90
N GLY A 171 18.04 2.90 18.15
CA GLY A 171 18.06 2.32 19.49
C GLY A 171 16.68 1.96 20.05
N ALA A 172 15.63 1.98 19.25
CA ALA A 172 14.32 1.49 19.62
C ALA A 172 14.23 -0.05 19.58
N GLU A 173 13.15 -0.58 20.15
CA GLU A 173 12.79 -2.00 20.11
C GLU A 173 11.62 -2.20 19.13
N PRO A 174 11.86 -2.52 17.85
CA PRO A 174 10.79 -2.72 16.88
C PRO A 174 10.02 -4.01 17.19
N VAL A 175 8.68 -3.88 17.21
CA VAL A 175 7.73 -4.98 17.40
C VAL A 175 6.94 -5.18 16.12
N VAL A 176 7.19 -6.29 15.42
CA VAL A 176 6.46 -6.61 14.19
C VAL A 176 5.05 -7.10 14.54
N MET A 177 4.02 -6.39 14.09
CA MET A 177 2.62 -6.79 14.24
C MET A 177 1.73 -6.17 13.15
N ALA A 178 0.53 -6.72 12.98
CA ALA A 178 -0.48 -6.18 12.08
C ALA A 178 -0.89 -4.76 12.52
N ILE A 179 -1.31 -3.93 11.55
CA ILE A 179 -1.72 -2.54 11.86
C ILE A 179 -3.02 -2.52 12.66
N GLU A 180 -3.86 -3.53 12.49
CA GLU A 180 -5.14 -3.72 13.14
C GLU A 180 -4.97 -3.85 14.67
N ASP A 181 -3.84 -4.39 15.12
CA ASP A 181 -3.52 -4.60 16.53
C ASP A 181 -2.92 -3.35 17.20
N LEU A 182 -2.49 -2.35 16.43
CA LEU A 182 -1.73 -1.21 16.96
C LEU A 182 -2.50 -0.42 18.01
N ALA A 183 -3.78 -0.10 17.77
CA ALA A 183 -4.58 0.67 18.74
C ALA A 183 -4.70 -0.08 20.07
N GLY A 184 -4.95 -1.39 20.04
CA GLY A 184 -4.97 -2.23 21.23
C GLY A 184 -3.62 -2.29 21.95
N ALA A 185 -2.54 -2.39 21.19
CA ALA A 185 -1.18 -2.48 21.71
C ALA A 185 -0.69 -1.18 22.38
N ILE A 186 -1.03 -0.02 21.82
CA ILE A 186 -0.77 1.29 22.47
C ILE A 186 -1.62 1.43 23.73
N GLY A 187 -2.92 1.08 23.65
CA GLY A 187 -3.86 1.20 24.76
C GLY A 187 -3.49 0.36 25.97
N ASN A 188 -2.98 -0.85 25.76
CA ASN A 188 -2.51 -1.75 26.82
C ASN A 188 -1.02 -1.61 27.16
N ARG A 189 -0.31 -0.68 26.49
CA ARG A 189 1.11 -0.40 26.67
C ARG A 189 2.05 -1.59 26.36
N SER A 190 1.66 -2.50 25.50
CA SER A 190 2.56 -3.54 24.97
C SER A 190 3.55 -2.96 23.95
N VAL A 191 3.19 -1.84 23.32
CA VAL A 191 4.09 -0.94 22.58
C VAL A 191 3.86 0.51 23.04
N ASP A 192 4.88 1.35 22.91
CA ASP A 192 4.81 2.77 23.27
C ASP A 192 4.20 3.61 22.13
N MET A 193 4.47 3.19 20.89
CA MET A 193 4.05 3.88 19.67
C MET A 193 4.12 2.95 18.45
N GLY A 194 3.73 3.46 17.27
CA GLY A 194 3.88 2.68 16.04
C GLY A 194 3.77 3.52 14.78
N GLU A 195 4.38 3.05 13.68
CA GLU A 195 4.23 3.71 12.38
C GLU A 195 2.80 3.60 11.86
N SER A 196 2.30 4.73 11.34
CA SER A 196 0.98 4.83 10.73
C SER A 196 0.94 5.99 9.73
N THR A 197 -0.24 6.28 9.19
CA THR A 197 -0.54 7.47 8.40
C THR A 197 -1.78 8.15 8.98
N TYR A 198 -1.97 9.44 8.70
CA TYR A 198 -3.12 10.18 9.23
C TYR A 198 -4.47 9.51 8.97
N PRO A 199 -4.81 9.08 7.74
CA PRO A 199 -6.08 8.40 7.50
C PRO A 199 -6.25 7.13 8.33
N ARG A 200 -5.17 6.38 8.57
CA ARG A 200 -5.22 5.16 9.40
C ARG A 200 -5.35 5.45 10.88
N ILE A 201 -4.65 6.48 11.37
CA ILE A 201 -4.74 6.92 12.77
C ILE A 201 -6.20 7.20 13.11
N TYR A 202 -6.91 7.89 12.21
CA TYR A 202 -8.29 8.24 12.41
C TYR A 202 -9.24 7.04 12.19
N ASN A 203 -9.18 6.42 11.02
CA ASN A 203 -10.12 5.35 10.62
C ASN A 203 -10.00 4.09 11.48
N MET A 204 -8.80 3.79 11.99
CA MET A 204 -8.54 2.63 12.86
C MET A 204 -8.56 2.97 14.36
N GLY A 205 -8.97 4.17 14.71
CA GLY A 205 -9.16 4.58 16.10
C GLY A 205 -7.88 4.72 16.93
N GLN A 206 -6.71 4.80 16.29
CA GLN A 206 -5.41 4.95 16.98
C GLN A 206 -5.34 6.25 17.76
N TYR A 207 -6.01 7.32 17.29
CA TYR A 207 -6.10 8.61 17.99
C TYR A 207 -6.77 8.52 19.36
N LYS A 208 -7.62 7.53 19.61
CA LYS A 208 -8.33 7.36 20.90
C LYS A 208 -7.42 6.87 22.01
N VAL A 209 -6.28 6.30 21.66
CA VAL A 209 -5.32 5.67 22.59
C VAL A 209 -3.94 6.31 22.55
N SER A 210 -3.70 7.23 21.60
CA SER A 210 -2.45 7.99 21.46
C SER A 210 -2.65 9.40 21.98
N THR A 211 -1.69 9.90 22.78
CA THR A 211 -1.69 11.27 23.30
C THR A 211 -0.92 12.24 22.40
N VAL A 212 -0.11 11.71 21.48
CA VAL A 212 0.73 12.50 20.57
C VAL A 212 0.86 11.80 19.22
N ILE A 213 1.03 12.60 18.17
CA ILE A 213 1.44 12.15 16.85
C ILE A 213 2.78 12.80 16.53
N ASN A 214 3.84 11.99 16.45
CA ASN A 214 5.17 12.47 16.11
C ASN A 214 5.28 12.59 14.58
N HIS A 215 5.50 13.80 14.10
CA HIS A 215 5.59 14.13 12.67
C HIS A 215 6.98 13.83 12.11
N THR A 216 7.33 12.56 12.06
CA THR A 216 8.64 12.14 11.56
C THR A 216 8.75 12.16 10.05
N GLU A 217 7.66 11.91 9.34
CA GLU A 217 7.58 11.86 7.86
C GLU A 217 8.71 11.03 7.23
N HIS A 218 9.11 9.99 7.96
CA HIS A 218 10.34 9.24 7.69
C HIS A 218 10.27 8.33 6.46
N SER A 219 9.09 7.95 6.00
CA SER A 219 8.92 7.05 4.85
C SER A 219 7.58 7.31 4.18
N LEU A 220 7.56 7.35 2.85
CA LEU A 220 6.32 7.45 2.07
C LEU A 220 5.64 6.08 2.00
N PHE A 221 4.35 6.02 2.34
CA PHE A 221 3.63 4.75 2.33
C PHE A 221 3.09 4.43 0.94
N LEU A 222 3.76 3.52 0.27
CA LEU A 222 3.55 3.19 -1.13
C LEU A 222 2.80 1.88 -1.34
N THR A 223 1.98 1.89 -2.37
CA THR A 223 1.38 0.70 -2.97
C THR A 223 1.65 0.68 -4.47
N SER A 224 1.30 -0.41 -5.13
CA SER A 224 1.43 -0.57 -6.57
C SER A 224 0.23 -1.34 -7.13
N ILE A 225 -0.29 -0.88 -8.24
CA ILE A 225 -1.22 -1.66 -9.06
C ILE A 225 -0.40 -2.74 -9.77
N ILE A 226 -0.78 -3.98 -9.57
CA ILE A 226 -0.08 -5.16 -10.11
C ILE A 226 -1.03 -6.05 -10.90
N ILE A 227 -0.48 -6.74 -11.88
CA ILE A 227 -1.18 -7.72 -12.70
C ILE A 227 -0.38 -9.03 -12.81
N ASN A 228 -1.07 -10.16 -12.91
CA ASN A 228 -0.40 -11.42 -13.23
C ASN A 228 0.30 -11.33 -14.60
N LYS A 229 1.56 -11.75 -14.67
CA LYS A 229 2.42 -11.57 -15.84
C LYS A 229 1.97 -12.45 -17.04
N ASP A 230 1.45 -13.64 -16.79
CA ASP A 230 0.96 -14.51 -17.89
C ASP A 230 -0.32 -13.94 -18.48
N LEU A 231 -1.22 -13.41 -17.63
CA LEU A 231 -2.37 -12.66 -18.12
C LEU A 231 -1.93 -11.48 -18.98
N TRP A 232 -0.99 -10.66 -18.49
CA TRP A 232 -0.45 -9.53 -19.24
C TRP A 232 0.08 -9.95 -20.61
N ALA A 233 0.89 -11.01 -20.65
CA ALA A 233 1.44 -11.55 -21.90
C ALA A 233 0.38 -12.10 -22.86
N SER A 234 -0.80 -12.49 -22.36
CA SER A 234 -1.94 -12.96 -23.16
C SER A 234 -2.75 -11.83 -23.81
N LEU A 235 -2.53 -10.59 -23.41
CA LEU A 235 -3.19 -9.40 -23.97
C LEU A 235 -2.45 -8.96 -25.24
N ASP A 236 -3.20 -8.49 -26.24
CA ASP A 236 -2.58 -7.85 -27.40
C ASP A 236 -1.98 -6.49 -27.04
N ALA A 237 -1.13 -5.94 -27.90
CA ALA A 237 -0.39 -4.71 -27.66
C ALA A 237 -1.29 -3.49 -27.45
N GLU A 238 -2.44 -3.42 -28.10
CA GLU A 238 -3.43 -2.36 -27.93
C GLU A 238 -4.05 -2.44 -26.54
N THR A 239 -4.48 -3.62 -26.12
CA THR A 239 -5.04 -3.87 -24.80
C THR A 239 -4.00 -3.62 -23.68
N GLN A 240 -2.75 -4.04 -23.87
CA GLN A 240 -1.66 -3.72 -22.93
C GLN A 240 -1.48 -2.20 -22.77
N THR A 241 -1.54 -1.46 -23.87
CA THR A 241 -1.45 0.03 -23.83
C THR A 241 -2.62 0.62 -23.06
N ILE A 242 -3.84 0.13 -23.27
CA ILE A 242 -5.05 0.57 -22.54
C ILE A 242 -4.87 0.32 -21.03
N PHE A 243 -4.43 -0.87 -20.63
CA PHE A 243 -4.22 -1.22 -19.22
C PHE A 243 -3.14 -0.35 -18.57
N GLN A 244 -2.02 -0.12 -19.28
CA GLN A 244 -0.95 0.72 -18.78
C GLN A 244 -1.40 2.17 -18.57
N GLN A 245 -2.15 2.73 -19.52
CA GLN A 245 -2.71 4.07 -19.42
C GLN A 245 -3.74 4.17 -18.29
N ALA A 246 -4.66 3.20 -18.19
CA ALA A 246 -5.65 3.15 -17.13
C ALA A 246 -5.01 3.08 -15.73
N ALA A 247 -3.91 2.32 -15.58
CA ALA A 247 -3.17 2.23 -14.33
C ALA A 247 -2.50 3.54 -13.95
N LEU A 248 -1.87 4.22 -14.91
CA LEU A 248 -1.25 5.53 -14.67
C LEU A 248 -2.28 6.60 -14.31
N GLU A 249 -3.42 6.64 -15.01
CA GLU A 249 -4.52 7.56 -14.72
C GLU A 249 -5.09 7.31 -13.31
N ALA A 250 -5.36 6.04 -12.96
CA ALA A 250 -5.85 5.66 -11.64
C ALA A 250 -4.84 6.02 -10.53
N ALA A 251 -3.56 5.79 -10.77
CA ALA A 251 -2.50 6.11 -9.81
C ALA A 251 -2.36 7.62 -9.58
N GLN A 252 -2.45 8.44 -10.62
CA GLN A 252 -2.40 9.89 -10.49
C GLN A 252 -3.59 10.42 -9.67
N ILE A 253 -4.80 9.93 -9.94
CA ILE A 253 -6.01 10.30 -9.18
C ILE A 253 -5.83 9.87 -7.72
N GLU A 254 -5.44 8.64 -7.46
CA GLU A 254 -5.27 8.11 -6.11
C GLU A 254 -4.22 8.88 -5.30
N ARG A 255 -3.09 9.26 -5.92
CA ARG A 255 -2.06 10.07 -5.24
C ARG A 255 -2.62 11.43 -4.81
N VAL A 256 -3.37 12.10 -5.67
CA VAL A 256 -4.01 13.39 -5.36
C VAL A 256 -5.06 13.23 -4.25
N GLU A 257 -5.92 12.24 -4.35
CA GLU A 257 -6.94 11.95 -3.34
C GLU A 257 -6.32 11.54 -2.00
N SER A 258 -5.26 10.73 -2.01
CA SER A 258 -4.54 10.33 -0.80
C SER A 258 -3.97 11.53 -0.04
N ILE A 259 -3.46 12.54 -0.75
CA ILE A 259 -2.96 13.79 -0.15
C ILE A 259 -4.12 14.65 0.37
N SER A 260 -5.22 14.74 -0.38
CA SER A 260 -6.43 15.47 0.03
C SER A 260 -7.05 14.85 1.28
N ASP A 261 -7.18 13.52 1.32
CA ASP A 261 -7.72 12.78 2.46
C ASP A 261 -6.92 13.03 3.75
N ILE A 262 -5.60 13.29 3.66
CA ILE A 262 -4.77 13.66 4.82
C ILE A 262 -5.20 15.01 5.39
N ALA A 263 -5.38 16.01 4.53
CA ALA A 263 -5.78 17.35 4.96
C ALA A 263 -7.17 17.33 5.62
N ASP A 264 -8.12 16.59 5.03
CA ASP A 264 -9.47 16.43 5.55
C ASP A 264 -9.47 15.76 6.94
N VAL A 265 -8.67 14.70 7.11
CA VAL A 265 -8.52 14.02 8.40
C VAL A 265 -7.85 14.90 9.44
N GLN A 266 -6.84 15.67 9.08
CA GLN A 266 -6.18 16.62 10.01
C GLN A 266 -7.14 17.73 10.46
N GLU A 267 -7.96 18.25 9.55
CA GLU A 267 -8.99 19.23 9.89
C GLU A 267 -10.07 18.64 10.80
N GLN A 268 -10.48 17.40 10.58
CA GLN A 268 -11.43 16.68 11.42
C GLN A 268 -10.85 16.43 12.82
N ALA A 269 -9.61 15.92 12.89
CA ALA A 269 -8.92 15.64 14.15
C ALA A 269 -8.69 16.91 15.01
N ALA A 270 -8.61 18.09 14.39
CA ALA A 270 -8.50 19.35 15.11
C ALA A 270 -9.83 19.85 15.70
N LYS A 271 -10.96 19.25 15.29
CA LYS A 271 -12.32 19.59 15.77
C LYS A 271 -12.80 18.66 16.87
N ASP A 272 -12.29 17.45 16.94
CA ASP A 272 -12.60 16.41 17.92
C ASP A 272 -11.67 16.49 19.15
#